data_217bb38c8ca60f701ae1a798cbbd0160
#
_entry.id   217bb38c8ca60f701ae1a798cbbd0160
#
_cell.length_a   1.000
_cell.length_b   1.000
_cell.length_c   1.000
_cell.angle_alpha   90.00
_cell.angle_beta   90.00
_cell.angle_gamma   90.00
#
_symmetry.space_group_name_H-M   'P 1'
#
loop_
_entity.id
_entity.type
_entity.pdbx_description
1 polymer ?
#
loop_
_entity_poly.entity_id
_entity_poly.type
_entity_poly.pdbx_seq_one_letter_code
_entity_poly.pdbx_strand_id
1 'polypeptide(L)'
;DDVESRGLGDVYKRQGMNITAFEYEDSIIVVDCGLAFPDDEMLGIDLVIPDITYLKENASKVKGLVITHGHEDHIGAIPYALKELNMPIYATKLTMGLIENKLKEHNLLRTTRRKVIKHGQSINLGRFRIEFIKTNHSISDAAALAIYTPAGIIVHTGDFKIDYTPVFGDAIDLQRFAEIGKKGVLALMSDSTNAERKGFTQSERTVGITFDHIFAEHQNTRLIIATFASNVDRVQQIINSAYKYGRKVVVEGRSMVNIISTASELGYLNVPDNTLIEIDQMKNYPPEKMVLITTGSQGESMAALSRMAADVHRKVTIQPNDTIIFSSNPIPGNEKSVSRVINELSAKGAEVIFQDAHVSG
;
A
#
# COMPACT_ATOMS: atom_id res chain seq x y z
N ASP A 1 -16.65 -0.38 -33.39
CA ASP A 1 -15.60 0.49 -32.77
C ASP A 1 -15.71 0.39 -31.25
N ASP A 2 -15.37 -0.77 -30.70
CA ASP A 2 -15.53 -1.05 -29.29
C ASP A 2 -14.17 -1.01 -28.58
N VAL A 3 -14.14 -0.42 -27.37
CA VAL A 3 -13.01 -0.57 -26.47
C VAL A 3 -13.12 -1.91 -25.78
N GLU A 4 -12.12 -2.75 -25.93
CA GLU A 4 -12.03 -3.99 -25.17
C GLU A 4 -11.26 -3.76 -23.86
N SER A 5 -11.84 -4.27 -22.78
CA SER A 5 -11.19 -4.37 -21.47
C SER A 5 -10.90 -5.82 -21.17
N ARG A 6 -9.66 -6.12 -20.81
CA ARG A 6 -9.25 -7.47 -20.42
C ARG A 6 -8.58 -7.42 -19.06
N GLY A 7 -9.17 -8.10 -18.09
CA GLY A 7 -8.49 -8.43 -16.86
C GLY A 7 -7.47 -9.53 -17.13
N LEU A 8 -6.20 -9.25 -16.90
CA LEU A 8 -5.09 -10.20 -17.06
C LEU A 8 -4.72 -10.88 -15.74
N GLY A 9 -5.44 -10.54 -14.68
CA GLY A 9 -5.39 -11.21 -13.40
C GLY A 9 -6.63 -12.05 -13.16
N ASP A 10 -6.59 -12.95 -12.18
CA ASP A 10 -7.72 -13.79 -11.81
C ASP A 10 -8.80 -12.96 -11.11
N VAL A 11 -9.90 -12.72 -11.80
CA VAL A 11 -11.03 -11.90 -11.31
C VAL A 11 -11.89 -12.66 -10.29
N TYR A 12 -11.71 -13.97 -10.13
CA TYR A 12 -12.56 -14.81 -9.30
C TYR A 12 -11.93 -15.10 -7.93
N LYS A 13 -12.40 -14.41 -6.88
CA LYS A 13 -12.12 -14.66 -5.46
C LYS A 13 -10.71 -14.30 -4.92
N ARG A 14 -9.87 -13.59 -5.65
CA ARG A 14 -8.57 -13.15 -5.12
C ARG A 14 -8.50 -11.63 -5.10
N GLN A 15 -8.49 -11.08 -3.93
CA GLN A 15 -8.02 -9.74 -3.67
C GLN A 15 -6.51 -9.73 -3.93
N GLY A 16 -6.06 -8.97 -4.91
CA GLY A 16 -4.64 -8.91 -5.29
C GLY A 16 -4.41 -9.19 -6.78
N MET A 17 -3.18 -8.92 -7.24
CA MET A 17 -2.73 -9.13 -8.62
C MET A 17 -3.55 -8.33 -9.65
N ASN A 18 -3.70 -7.02 -9.37
CA ASN A 18 -4.45 -6.13 -10.25
C ASN A 18 -3.67 -5.81 -11.52
N ILE A 19 -4.23 -6.15 -12.66
CA ILE A 19 -3.74 -5.76 -13.98
C ILE A 19 -4.90 -5.75 -14.97
N THR A 20 -5.04 -4.65 -15.71
CA THR A 20 -6.10 -4.48 -16.71
C THR A 20 -5.51 -3.91 -17.99
N ALA A 21 -5.77 -4.53 -19.12
CA ALA A 21 -5.43 -4.00 -20.43
C ALA A 21 -6.68 -3.37 -21.09
N PHE A 22 -6.52 -2.18 -21.62
CA PHE A 22 -7.51 -1.51 -22.47
C PHE A 22 -6.96 -1.46 -23.89
N GLU A 23 -7.72 -1.94 -24.82
CA GLU A 23 -7.35 -1.96 -26.24
C GLU A 23 -8.36 -1.21 -27.09
N TYR A 24 -7.85 -0.38 -27.97
CA TYR A 24 -8.60 0.28 -29.03
C TYR A 24 -7.73 0.36 -30.26
N GLU A 25 -8.16 -0.31 -31.34
CA GLU A 25 -7.43 -0.42 -32.62
C GLU A 25 -5.96 -0.85 -32.46
N ASP A 26 -5.03 0.09 -32.71
CA ASP A 26 -3.59 -0.13 -32.68
C ASP A 26 -2.92 0.21 -31.33
N SER A 27 -3.72 0.45 -30.31
CA SER A 27 -3.24 0.93 -29.02
C SER A 27 -3.73 0.08 -27.86
N ILE A 28 -2.79 -0.32 -27.00
CA ILE A 28 -3.05 -0.97 -25.72
C ILE A 28 -2.39 -0.15 -24.64
N ILE A 29 -3.13 0.13 -23.58
CA ILE A 29 -2.58 0.61 -22.30
C ILE A 29 -2.82 -0.42 -21.22
N VAL A 30 -1.89 -0.52 -20.29
CA VAL A 30 -1.99 -1.43 -19.14
C VAL A 30 -2.16 -0.58 -17.89
N VAL A 31 -3.16 -0.88 -17.08
CA VAL A 31 -3.40 -0.23 -15.79
C VAL A 31 -3.04 -1.21 -14.68
N ASP A 32 -2.08 -0.80 -13.86
CA ASP A 32 -1.50 -1.57 -12.77
C ASP A 32 -0.80 -2.86 -13.24
N CYS A 33 0.04 -3.42 -12.38
CA CYS A 33 0.75 -4.68 -12.60
C CYS A 33 1.15 -5.26 -11.25
N GLY A 34 0.17 -5.85 -10.57
CA GLY A 34 0.30 -6.32 -9.21
C GLY A 34 0.73 -7.78 -9.14
N LEU A 35 1.24 -8.15 -7.97
CA LEU A 35 1.46 -9.55 -7.61
C LEU A 35 0.45 -10.00 -6.55
N ALA A 36 0.28 -11.31 -6.43
CA ALA A 36 -0.38 -11.93 -5.30
C ALA A 36 0.59 -12.84 -4.55
N PHE A 37 0.33 -13.03 -3.27
CA PHE A 37 1.04 -14.02 -2.47
C PHE A 37 0.33 -15.37 -2.62
N PRO A 38 1.10 -16.48 -2.68
CA PRO A 38 0.50 -17.80 -2.79
C PRO A 38 -0.31 -18.16 -1.53
N ASP A 39 -1.36 -18.95 -1.71
CA ASP A 39 -2.08 -19.57 -0.61
C ASP A 39 -1.21 -20.65 0.07
N ASP A 40 -1.49 -20.98 1.33
CA ASP A 40 -0.75 -21.98 2.11
C ASP A 40 -0.67 -23.37 1.44
N GLU A 41 -1.59 -23.65 0.51
CA GLU A 41 -1.62 -24.89 -0.25
C GLU A 41 -0.65 -24.92 -1.45
N MET A 42 -0.11 -23.76 -1.84
CA MET A 42 0.83 -23.62 -2.97
C MET A 42 2.27 -23.82 -2.51
N LEU A 43 2.62 -25.05 -2.16
CA LEU A 43 3.95 -25.38 -1.63
C LEU A 43 5.06 -25.09 -2.65
N GLY A 44 6.10 -24.37 -2.22
CA GLY A 44 7.28 -24.06 -3.03
C GLY A 44 7.07 -22.90 -4.03
N ILE A 45 5.96 -22.16 -3.92
CA ILE A 45 5.70 -20.96 -4.70
C ILE A 45 5.85 -19.75 -3.79
N ASP A 46 6.72 -18.82 -4.18
CA ASP A 46 6.98 -17.59 -3.41
C ASP A 46 6.08 -16.43 -3.84
N LEU A 47 5.76 -16.33 -5.12
CA LEU A 47 4.99 -15.23 -5.70
C LEU A 47 4.08 -15.73 -6.83
N VAL A 48 2.91 -15.09 -6.98
CA VAL A 48 2.03 -15.27 -8.12
C VAL A 48 2.03 -13.98 -8.93
N ILE A 49 2.40 -14.08 -10.20
CA ILE A 49 2.44 -12.95 -11.14
C ILE A 49 1.42 -13.15 -12.26
N PRO A 50 0.92 -12.06 -12.88
CA PRO A 50 -0.04 -12.16 -13.96
C PRO A 50 0.58 -12.78 -15.23
N ASP A 51 -0.24 -13.47 -15.99
CA ASP A 51 0.11 -13.91 -17.34
C ASP A 51 -0.02 -12.74 -18.32
N ILE A 52 1.09 -12.32 -18.90
CA ILE A 52 1.15 -11.23 -19.88
C ILE A 52 1.34 -11.71 -21.33
N THR A 53 1.05 -12.96 -21.61
CA THR A 53 1.23 -13.55 -22.96
C THR A 53 0.51 -12.71 -24.01
N TYR A 54 -0.73 -12.28 -23.76
CA TYR A 54 -1.47 -11.44 -24.68
C TYR A 54 -0.75 -10.11 -25.00
N LEU A 55 -0.15 -9.48 -24.01
CA LEU A 55 0.61 -8.24 -24.21
C LEU A 55 1.88 -8.49 -25.01
N LYS A 56 2.54 -9.61 -24.80
CA LYS A 56 3.75 -10.00 -25.54
C LYS A 56 3.43 -10.26 -27.01
N GLU A 57 2.35 -10.96 -27.28
CA GLU A 57 1.88 -11.24 -28.66
C GLU A 57 1.44 -9.96 -29.39
N ASN A 58 1.02 -8.93 -28.67
CA ASN A 58 0.60 -7.64 -29.18
C ASN A 58 1.56 -6.50 -28.80
N ALA A 59 2.83 -6.80 -28.59
CA ALA A 59 3.83 -5.87 -28.07
C ALA A 59 3.91 -4.53 -28.83
N SER A 60 3.74 -4.55 -30.14
CA SER A 60 3.75 -3.35 -30.99
C SER A 60 2.61 -2.37 -30.70
N LYS A 61 1.51 -2.83 -30.15
CA LYS A 61 0.36 -2.03 -29.75
C LYS A 61 0.50 -1.43 -28.35
N VAL A 62 1.31 -2.04 -27.46
CA VAL A 62 1.44 -1.63 -26.07
C VAL A 62 2.15 -0.30 -25.96
N LYS A 63 1.44 0.73 -25.45
CA LYS A 63 1.92 2.12 -25.39
C LYS A 63 2.51 2.48 -24.01
N GLY A 64 2.10 1.81 -22.95
CA GLY A 64 2.62 2.05 -21.61
C GLY A 64 1.83 1.41 -20.49
N LEU A 65 2.44 1.47 -19.32
CA LEU A 65 1.92 1.00 -18.04
C LEU A 65 1.57 2.22 -17.18
N VAL A 66 0.32 2.31 -16.77
CA VAL A 66 -0.22 3.42 -15.95
C VAL A 66 -0.58 2.88 -14.58
N ILE A 67 -0.08 3.49 -13.53
CA ILE A 67 -0.21 2.98 -12.17
C ILE A 67 -1.12 3.89 -11.34
N THR A 68 -2.08 3.29 -10.64
CA THR A 68 -3.02 4.01 -9.77
C THR A 68 -2.42 4.36 -8.42
N HIS A 69 -1.72 3.43 -7.77
CA HIS A 69 -1.09 3.64 -6.47
C HIS A 69 -0.03 2.56 -6.17
N GLY A 70 0.71 2.73 -5.08
CA GLY A 70 1.92 1.98 -4.79
C GLY A 70 1.79 0.73 -3.91
N HIS A 71 0.61 0.13 -3.80
CA HIS A 71 0.47 -1.16 -3.12
C HIS A 71 1.03 -2.31 -3.94
N GLU A 72 1.47 -3.38 -3.27
CA GLU A 72 2.10 -4.55 -3.90
C GLU A 72 1.20 -5.26 -4.92
N ASP A 73 -0.09 -5.33 -4.65
CA ASP A 73 -1.09 -5.90 -5.55
C ASP A 73 -1.39 -5.01 -6.78
N HIS A 74 -0.74 -3.85 -6.88
CA HIS A 74 -0.80 -2.94 -8.03
C HIS A 74 0.56 -2.68 -8.69
N ILE A 75 1.69 -2.84 -7.98
CA ILE A 75 3.04 -2.60 -8.54
C ILE A 75 3.99 -3.79 -8.42
N GLY A 76 3.65 -4.79 -7.63
CA GLY A 76 4.60 -5.83 -7.24
C GLY A 76 5.13 -6.70 -8.38
N ALA A 77 4.36 -6.90 -9.45
CA ALA A 77 4.79 -7.70 -10.60
C ALA A 77 5.52 -6.89 -11.68
N ILE A 78 5.65 -5.59 -11.54
CA ILE A 78 6.29 -4.71 -12.54
C ILE A 78 7.68 -5.23 -12.97
N PRO A 79 8.61 -5.57 -12.07
CA PRO A 79 9.93 -6.03 -12.51
C PRO A 79 9.88 -7.32 -13.33
N TYR A 80 8.96 -8.22 -13.01
CA TYR A 80 8.80 -9.49 -13.72
C TYR A 80 8.22 -9.28 -15.12
N ALA A 81 7.20 -8.43 -15.23
CA ALA A 81 6.58 -8.09 -16.51
C ALA A 81 7.57 -7.36 -17.43
N LEU A 82 8.35 -6.41 -16.90
CA LEU A 82 9.31 -5.65 -17.70
C LEU A 82 10.49 -6.48 -18.22
N LYS A 83 10.84 -7.58 -17.57
CA LYS A 83 11.85 -8.52 -18.09
C LYS A 83 11.38 -9.21 -19.37
N GLU A 84 10.07 -9.40 -19.51
CA GLU A 84 9.48 -10.04 -20.68
C GLU A 84 8.99 -9.06 -21.73
N LEU A 85 8.50 -7.88 -21.30
CA LEU A 85 7.99 -6.82 -22.16
C LEU A 85 8.35 -5.45 -21.59
N ASN A 86 9.28 -4.76 -22.20
CA ASN A 86 9.68 -3.41 -21.75
C ASN A 86 8.59 -2.39 -22.12
N MET A 87 8.07 -1.70 -21.11
CA MET A 87 7.02 -0.68 -21.24
C MET A 87 7.42 0.59 -20.49
N PRO A 88 7.12 1.79 -20.99
CA PRO A 88 7.25 3.00 -20.20
C PRO A 88 6.20 3.02 -19.07
N ILE A 89 6.59 3.57 -17.92
CA ILE A 89 5.75 3.63 -16.72
C ILE A 89 5.36 5.09 -16.43
N TYR A 90 4.08 5.27 -16.08
CA TYR A 90 3.48 6.55 -15.73
C TYR A 90 2.81 6.41 -14.36
N ALA A 91 3.26 7.20 -13.40
CA ALA A 91 2.76 7.14 -12.02
C ALA A 91 2.98 8.48 -11.30
N THR A 92 2.28 8.68 -10.21
CA THR A 92 2.51 9.81 -9.31
C THR A 92 3.84 9.67 -8.57
N LYS A 93 4.28 10.74 -7.92
CA LYS A 93 5.65 10.87 -7.39
C LYS A 93 6.01 9.78 -6.37
N LEU A 94 5.19 9.58 -5.33
CA LEU A 94 5.46 8.56 -4.32
C LEU A 94 5.39 7.15 -4.93
N THR A 95 4.37 6.88 -5.71
CA THR A 95 4.20 5.61 -6.42
C THR A 95 5.41 5.30 -7.28
N MET A 96 5.91 6.28 -8.05
CA MET A 96 7.11 6.12 -8.87
C MET A 96 8.35 5.84 -8.02
N GLY A 97 8.50 6.50 -6.88
CA GLY A 97 9.62 6.24 -5.96
C GLY A 97 9.64 4.80 -5.46
N LEU A 98 8.47 4.26 -5.12
CA LEU A 98 8.34 2.86 -4.70
C LEU A 98 8.63 1.88 -5.85
N ILE A 99 8.18 2.20 -7.06
CA ILE A 99 8.48 1.40 -8.27
C ILE A 99 9.99 1.42 -8.54
N GLU A 100 10.65 2.57 -8.42
CA GLU A 100 12.09 2.69 -8.64
C GLU A 100 12.92 1.83 -7.69
N ASN A 101 12.50 1.66 -6.44
CA ASN A 101 13.14 0.73 -5.51
C ASN A 101 13.12 -0.71 -6.04
N LYS A 102 11.96 -1.14 -6.54
CA LYS A 102 11.81 -2.47 -7.16
C LYS A 102 12.66 -2.64 -8.41
N LEU A 103 12.68 -1.60 -9.25
CA LEU A 103 13.50 -1.61 -10.47
C LEU A 103 15.01 -1.69 -10.15
N LYS A 104 15.46 -1.02 -9.09
CA LYS A 104 16.84 -1.11 -8.59
C LYS A 104 17.19 -2.53 -8.15
N GLU A 105 16.33 -3.17 -7.36
CA GLU A 105 16.52 -4.55 -6.88
C GLU A 105 16.65 -5.56 -8.02
N HIS A 106 16.00 -5.31 -9.15
CA HIS A 106 16.00 -6.16 -10.33
C HIS A 106 16.93 -5.67 -11.47
N ASN A 107 17.75 -4.65 -11.24
CA ASN A 107 18.67 -4.06 -12.24
C ASN A 107 17.96 -3.51 -13.49
N LEU A 108 16.72 -3.04 -13.35
CA LEU A 108 15.90 -2.52 -14.46
C LEU A 108 15.81 -0.99 -14.50
N LEU A 109 16.37 -0.29 -13.51
CA LEU A 109 16.19 1.15 -13.39
C LEU A 109 16.69 1.93 -14.61
N ARG A 110 17.82 1.50 -15.20
CA ARG A 110 18.45 2.19 -16.34
C ARG A 110 17.74 1.94 -17.66
N THR A 111 17.06 0.81 -17.79
CA THR A 111 16.43 0.38 -19.05
C THR A 111 14.95 0.75 -19.11
N THR A 112 14.35 1.18 -18.00
CA THR A 112 12.93 1.49 -17.92
C THR A 112 12.70 2.99 -18.06
N ARG A 113 11.88 3.39 -19.03
CA ARG A 113 11.40 4.77 -19.16
C ARG A 113 10.34 5.04 -18.10
N ARG A 114 10.47 6.15 -17.39
CA ARG A 114 9.57 6.54 -16.30
C ARG A 114 9.18 8.00 -16.45
N LYS A 115 7.91 8.29 -16.23
CA LYS A 115 7.40 9.66 -16.19
C LYS A 115 6.51 9.86 -14.96
N VAL A 116 6.90 10.81 -14.13
CA VAL A 116 6.09 11.23 -12.97
C VAL A 116 4.96 12.13 -13.45
N ILE A 117 3.74 11.80 -13.02
CA ILE A 117 2.51 12.52 -13.37
C ILE A 117 1.96 13.17 -12.10
N LYS A 118 1.49 14.39 -12.21
CA LYS A 118 0.77 15.09 -11.14
C LYS A 118 -0.72 14.87 -11.27
N HIS A 119 -1.44 14.88 -10.15
CA HIS A 119 -2.90 14.92 -10.18
C HIS A 119 -3.38 16.12 -11.01
N GLY A 120 -4.40 15.89 -11.84
CA GLY A 120 -4.91 16.87 -12.80
C GLY A 120 -4.21 16.87 -14.15
N GLN A 121 -3.05 16.22 -14.30
CA GLN A 121 -2.40 16.07 -15.59
C GLN A 121 -3.02 14.96 -16.44
N SER A 122 -2.94 15.14 -17.75
CA SER A 122 -3.29 14.11 -18.75
C SER A 122 -2.07 13.75 -19.57
N ILE A 123 -2.04 12.51 -20.01
CA ILE A 123 -1.05 11.98 -20.97
C ILE A 123 -1.74 11.33 -22.16
N ASN A 124 -1.08 11.35 -23.31
CA ASN A 124 -1.55 10.68 -24.52
C ASN A 124 -0.72 9.43 -24.77
N LEU A 125 -1.38 8.30 -24.86
CA LEU A 125 -0.78 7.00 -25.18
C LEU A 125 -1.53 6.35 -26.35
N GLY A 126 -1.04 6.53 -27.54
CA GLY A 126 -1.74 6.09 -28.75
C GLY A 126 -3.13 6.74 -28.87
N ARG A 127 -4.17 5.92 -28.96
CA ARG A 127 -5.56 6.35 -29.05
C ARG A 127 -6.18 6.79 -27.71
N PHE A 128 -5.45 6.64 -26.62
CA PHE A 128 -5.92 6.95 -25.28
C PHE A 128 -5.36 8.27 -24.78
N ARG A 129 -6.20 9.06 -24.11
CA ARG A 129 -5.79 10.17 -23.24
C ARG A 129 -6.18 9.82 -21.81
N ILE A 130 -5.22 9.79 -20.91
CA ILE A 130 -5.41 9.38 -19.52
C ILE A 130 -5.21 10.58 -18.61
N GLU A 131 -6.23 10.91 -17.84
CA GLU A 131 -6.19 11.95 -16.81
C GLU A 131 -6.04 11.31 -15.43
N PHE A 132 -5.11 11.81 -14.63
CA PHE A 132 -4.90 11.38 -13.25
C PHE A 132 -5.74 12.25 -12.33
N ILE A 133 -6.63 11.63 -11.57
CA ILE A 133 -7.55 12.30 -10.65
C ILE A 133 -7.15 11.97 -9.22
N LYS A 134 -7.05 12.98 -8.36
CA LYS A 134 -6.75 12.76 -6.95
C LYS A 134 -7.82 11.93 -6.27
N THR A 135 -7.38 10.86 -5.62
CA THR A 135 -8.20 10.06 -4.73
C THR A 135 -7.52 9.89 -3.37
N ASN A 136 -8.23 9.35 -2.39
CA ASN A 136 -7.66 8.96 -1.11
C ASN A 136 -7.69 7.44 -0.97
N HIS A 137 -6.64 6.91 -0.39
CA HIS A 137 -6.51 5.52 -0.03
C HIS A 137 -5.61 5.40 1.20
N SER A 138 -5.29 4.19 1.64
CA SER A 138 -4.36 3.96 2.76
C SER A 138 -2.89 4.25 2.43
N ILE A 139 -2.59 4.65 1.23
CA ILE A 139 -1.28 5.14 0.77
C ILE A 139 -1.45 6.50 0.12
N SER A 140 -0.51 7.41 0.39
CA SER A 140 -0.50 8.74 -0.24
C SER A 140 -0.29 8.64 -1.75
N ASP A 141 -0.71 9.70 -2.44
CA ASP A 141 -0.49 9.88 -3.88
C ASP A 141 -1.28 8.92 -4.78
N ALA A 142 -2.30 8.26 -4.24
CA ALA A 142 -3.22 7.45 -5.03
C ALA A 142 -3.95 8.29 -6.08
N ALA A 143 -4.19 7.70 -7.26
CA ALA A 143 -4.90 8.33 -8.35
C ALA A 143 -5.96 7.41 -8.93
N ALA A 144 -7.12 7.98 -9.26
CA ALA A 144 -8.06 7.40 -10.18
C ALA A 144 -7.71 7.85 -11.61
N LEU A 145 -8.19 7.14 -12.60
CA LEU A 145 -7.93 7.41 -14.00
C LEU A 145 -9.22 7.68 -14.75
N ALA A 146 -9.27 8.79 -15.50
CA ALA A 146 -10.23 8.98 -16.56
C ALA A 146 -9.56 8.67 -17.90
N ILE A 147 -10.03 7.63 -18.56
CA ILE A 147 -9.45 7.10 -19.81
C ILE A 147 -10.37 7.53 -20.95
N TYR A 148 -9.93 8.51 -21.72
CA TYR A 148 -10.64 9.03 -22.86
C TYR A 148 -10.26 8.25 -24.10
N THR A 149 -11.27 7.72 -24.78
CA THR A 149 -11.14 6.97 -26.03
C THR A 149 -12.09 7.53 -27.09
N PRO A 150 -11.91 7.22 -28.37
CA PRO A 150 -12.87 7.60 -29.41
C PRO A 150 -14.27 7.00 -29.19
N ALA A 151 -14.38 5.86 -28.47
CA ALA A 151 -15.64 5.21 -28.14
C ALA A 151 -16.34 5.80 -26.92
N GLY A 152 -15.63 6.52 -26.05
CA GLY A 152 -16.17 7.12 -24.84
C GLY A 152 -15.18 7.20 -23.69
N ILE A 153 -15.66 7.61 -22.52
CA ILE A 153 -14.86 7.78 -21.31
C ILE A 153 -15.03 6.57 -20.41
N ILE A 154 -13.90 5.99 -19.98
CA ILE A 154 -13.86 4.97 -18.94
C ILE A 154 -13.28 5.60 -17.69
N VAL A 155 -13.91 5.40 -16.54
CA VAL A 155 -13.37 5.80 -15.24
C VAL A 155 -12.94 4.56 -14.49
N HIS A 156 -11.65 4.50 -14.15
CA HIS A 156 -11.07 3.46 -13.30
C HIS A 156 -10.70 4.10 -11.97
N THR A 157 -11.36 3.73 -10.89
CA THR A 157 -11.17 4.41 -9.60
C THR A 157 -9.83 4.09 -8.95
N GLY A 158 -9.17 2.99 -9.33
CA GLY A 158 -8.18 2.39 -8.44
C GLY A 158 -8.85 2.02 -7.12
N ASP A 159 -8.05 1.75 -6.11
CA ASP A 159 -8.55 1.57 -4.75
C ASP A 159 -8.75 2.94 -4.11
N PHE A 160 -9.88 3.14 -3.44
CA PHE A 160 -10.19 4.45 -2.86
C PHE A 160 -11.01 4.35 -1.58
N LYS A 161 -10.95 5.41 -0.82
CA LYS A 161 -11.90 5.75 0.24
C LYS A 161 -12.30 7.22 0.11
N ILE A 162 -13.45 7.58 0.64
CA ILE A 162 -13.85 8.97 0.74
C ILE A 162 -13.51 9.46 2.15
N ASP A 163 -12.45 10.25 2.25
CA ASP A 163 -11.99 10.88 3.49
C ASP A 163 -11.95 12.39 3.29
N TYR A 164 -12.81 13.11 3.99
CA TYR A 164 -12.87 14.57 3.92
C TYR A 164 -11.82 15.26 4.79
N THR A 165 -11.15 14.52 5.66
CA THR A 165 -10.13 15.02 6.59
C THR A 165 -8.89 14.13 6.56
N PRO A 166 -8.24 13.96 5.40
CA PRO A 166 -7.05 13.11 5.29
C PRO A 166 -5.92 13.63 6.19
N VAL A 167 -5.02 12.72 6.58
CA VAL A 167 -3.85 13.06 7.40
C VAL A 167 -2.84 13.87 6.59
N PHE A 168 -2.68 13.53 5.33
CA PHE A 168 -1.75 14.17 4.42
C PHE A 168 -2.42 14.51 3.08
N GLY A 169 -2.12 15.71 2.57
CA GLY A 169 -2.63 16.18 1.28
C GLY A 169 -4.10 16.58 1.31
N ASP A 170 -4.69 16.68 0.13
CA ASP A 170 -6.05 17.09 -0.07
C ASP A 170 -7.02 15.91 -0.11
N ALA A 171 -8.30 16.18 0.14
CA ALA A 171 -9.37 15.20 -0.04
C ALA A 171 -9.50 14.76 -1.50
N ILE A 172 -10.18 13.65 -1.71
CA ILE A 172 -10.55 13.15 -3.05
C ILE A 172 -11.24 14.24 -3.87
N ASP A 173 -10.87 14.38 -5.13
CA ASP A 173 -11.44 15.39 -6.04
C ASP A 173 -12.80 14.95 -6.60
N LEU A 174 -13.82 14.96 -5.73
CA LEU A 174 -15.18 14.61 -6.11
C LEU A 174 -15.77 15.57 -7.15
N GLN A 175 -15.35 16.85 -7.15
CA GLN A 175 -15.79 17.80 -8.15
C GLN A 175 -15.39 17.33 -9.54
N ARG A 176 -14.16 16.87 -9.72
CA ARG A 176 -13.69 16.41 -11.03
C ARG A 176 -14.43 15.16 -11.50
N PHE A 177 -14.74 14.24 -10.61
CA PHE A 177 -15.57 13.07 -10.94
C PHE A 177 -16.97 13.51 -11.42
N ALA A 178 -17.59 14.47 -10.73
CA ALA A 178 -18.89 15.00 -11.13
C ALA A 178 -18.85 15.69 -12.50
N GLU A 179 -17.82 16.46 -12.79
CA GLU A 179 -17.62 17.10 -14.10
C GLU A 179 -17.48 16.08 -15.24
N ILE A 180 -16.73 14.99 -15.01
CA ILE A 180 -16.58 13.90 -15.97
C ILE A 180 -17.90 13.16 -16.13
N GLY A 181 -18.62 12.89 -15.05
CA GLY A 181 -19.94 12.27 -15.09
C GLY A 181 -20.94 13.04 -15.95
N LYS A 182 -20.90 14.39 -15.92
CA LYS A 182 -21.76 15.24 -16.78
C LYS A 182 -21.45 15.10 -18.28
N LYS A 183 -20.25 14.70 -18.65
CA LYS A 183 -19.88 14.45 -20.06
C LYS A 183 -20.41 13.12 -20.59
N GLY A 184 -20.86 12.26 -19.70
CA GLY A 184 -21.23 10.88 -20.01
C GLY A 184 -20.03 9.93 -19.88
N VAL A 185 -20.21 8.85 -19.13
CA VAL A 185 -19.20 7.81 -18.89
C VAL A 185 -19.68 6.51 -19.51
N LEU A 186 -18.84 5.93 -20.37
CA LEU A 186 -19.14 4.67 -21.03
C LEU A 186 -19.11 3.50 -20.04
N ALA A 187 -18.10 3.47 -19.15
CA ALA A 187 -17.95 2.45 -18.13
C ALA A 187 -17.29 3.04 -16.87
N LEU A 188 -17.77 2.60 -15.70
CA LEU A 188 -17.17 2.86 -14.40
C LEU A 188 -16.64 1.54 -13.84
N MET A 189 -15.33 1.45 -13.69
CA MET A 189 -14.64 0.34 -13.03
C MET A 189 -14.28 0.79 -11.62
N SER A 190 -15.10 0.41 -10.65
CA SER A 190 -15.00 0.88 -9.27
C SER A 190 -14.50 -0.20 -8.35
N ASP A 191 -13.60 0.19 -7.44
CA ASP A 191 -13.33 -0.60 -6.23
C ASP A 191 -14.63 -0.92 -5.50
N SER A 192 -14.80 -2.18 -5.17
CA SER A 192 -15.98 -2.71 -4.49
C SER A 192 -15.63 -3.65 -3.33
N THR A 193 -14.41 -3.59 -2.83
CA THR A 193 -13.83 -4.50 -1.83
C THR A 193 -14.72 -4.66 -0.59
N ASN A 194 -15.31 -3.59 -0.10
CA ASN A 194 -16.18 -3.58 1.09
C ASN A 194 -17.66 -3.31 0.77
N ALA A 195 -18.10 -3.48 -0.47
CA ALA A 195 -19.44 -3.10 -0.90
C ALA A 195 -20.57 -3.84 -0.15
N GLU A 196 -20.32 -5.05 0.35
CA GLU A 196 -21.30 -5.85 1.11
C GLU A 196 -21.29 -5.55 2.63
N ARG A 197 -20.28 -4.83 3.12
CA ARG A 197 -20.17 -4.48 4.54
C ARG A 197 -21.02 -3.25 4.87
N LYS A 198 -21.87 -3.37 5.88
CA LYS A 198 -22.65 -2.24 6.38
C LYS A 198 -21.75 -1.26 7.12
N GLY A 199 -22.03 0.04 6.94
CA GLY A 199 -21.31 1.11 7.62
C GLY A 199 -20.44 1.93 6.66
N PHE A 200 -19.43 2.56 7.20
CA PHE A 200 -18.48 3.39 6.46
C PHE A 200 -17.09 3.30 7.10
N THR A 201 -16.06 3.55 6.31
CA THR A 201 -14.69 3.65 6.81
C THR A 201 -14.48 5.01 7.46
N GLN A 202 -13.96 5.00 8.68
CA GLN A 202 -13.65 6.23 9.41
C GLN A 202 -12.45 6.95 8.78
N SER A 203 -12.34 8.27 9.06
CA SER A 203 -11.16 9.03 8.67
C SER A 203 -9.91 8.47 9.36
N GLU A 204 -8.82 8.43 8.64
CA GLU A 204 -7.50 8.04 9.19
C GLU A 204 -7.09 8.92 10.38
N ARG A 205 -7.53 10.16 10.43
CA ARG A 205 -7.30 11.08 11.57
C ARG A 205 -7.85 10.56 12.89
N THR A 206 -8.94 9.79 12.87
CA THR A 206 -9.52 9.17 14.08
C THR A 206 -8.56 8.18 14.72
N VAL A 207 -7.82 7.44 13.93
CA VAL A 207 -6.81 6.49 14.40
C VAL A 207 -5.70 7.21 15.18
N GLY A 208 -5.31 8.40 14.74
CA GLY A 208 -4.31 9.22 15.44
C GLY A 208 -4.74 9.62 16.85
N ILE A 209 -6.02 9.93 17.04
CA ILE A 209 -6.57 10.23 18.37
C ILE A 209 -6.48 9.00 19.27
N THR A 210 -6.78 7.84 18.73
CA THR A 210 -6.70 6.57 19.48
C THR A 210 -5.25 6.25 19.87
N PHE A 211 -4.28 6.49 18.99
CA PHE A 211 -2.87 6.35 19.36
C PHE A 211 -2.49 7.26 20.52
N ASP A 212 -2.91 8.52 20.52
CA ASP A 212 -2.66 9.42 21.62
C ASP A 212 -3.21 8.89 22.96
N HIS A 213 -4.40 8.29 22.97
CA HIS A 213 -4.96 7.63 24.16
C HIS A 213 -4.12 6.43 24.59
N ILE A 214 -3.76 5.55 23.67
CA ILE A 214 -2.94 4.37 23.96
C ILE A 214 -1.58 4.78 24.55
N PHE A 215 -0.93 5.79 23.97
CA PHE A 215 0.35 6.31 24.48
C PHE A 215 0.20 6.91 25.87
N ALA A 216 -0.93 7.56 26.16
CA ALA A 216 -1.20 8.13 27.47
C ALA A 216 -1.44 7.05 28.54
N GLU A 217 -2.12 5.97 28.19
CA GLU A 217 -2.45 4.86 29.10
C GLU A 217 -1.26 3.93 29.37
N HIS A 218 -0.36 3.77 28.38
CA HIS A 218 0.75 2.81 28.44
C HIS A 218 2.12 3.50 28.56
N GLN A 219 2.23 4.50 29.44
CA GLN A 219 3.47 5.28 29.58
C GLN A 219 4.64 4.47 30.17
N ASN A 220 4.38 3.34 30.80
CA ASN A 220 5.39 2.54 31.50
C ASN A 220 5.80 1.27 30.75
N THR A 221 5.30 1.09 29.52
CA THR A 221 5.56 -0.10 28.71
C THR A 221 6.22 0.27 27.37
N ARG A 222 6.95 -0.69 26.80
CA ARG A 222 7.40 -0.58 25.43
C ARG A 222 6.21 -0.83 24.49
N LEU A 223 6.06 0.00 23.48
CA LEU A 223 5.01 -0.14 22.47
C LEU A 223 5.57 -0.75 21.20
N ILE A 224 4.90 -1.78 20.69
CA ILE A 224 5.20 -2.41 19.41
C ILE A 224 3.94 -2.34 18.57
N ILE A 225 3.98 -1.61 17.45
CA ILE A 225 2.81 -1.35 16.61
C ILE A 225 3.03 -1.99 15.26
N ALA A 226 2.20 -2.99 14.94
CA ALA A 226 2.20 -3.64 13.65
C ALA A 226 1.16 -2.99 12.73
N THR A 227 1.59 -2.61 11.53
CA THR A 227 0.74 -2.01 10.51
C THR A 227 1.23 -2.41 9.12
N PHE A 228 0.45 -2.09 8.09
CA PHE A 228 0.91 -2.22 6.71
C PHE A 228 2.07 -1.26 6.42
N ALA A 229 3.10 -1.77 5.79
CA ALA A 229 4.27 -0.98 5.41
C ALA A 229 3.92 0.22 4.52
N SER A 230 2.92 0.07 3.68
CA SER A 230 2.46 1.09 2.74
C SER A 230 1.55 2.16 3.34
N ASN A 231 1.07 1.98 4.57
CA ASN A 231 0.23 2.99 5.22
C ASN A 231 1.08 4.09 5.87
N VAL A 232 1.62 4.95 5.02
CA VAL A 232 2.52 6.06 5.42
C VAL A 232 1.81 7.05 6.35
N ASP A 233 0.53 7.29 6.15
CA ASP A 233 -0.25 8.21 6.99
C ASP A 233 -0.38 7.67 8.42
N ARG A 234 -0.57 6.37 8.58
CA ARG A 234 -0.60 5.72 9.89
C ARG A 234 0.74 5.80 10.59
N VAL A 235 1.82 5.54 9.87
CA VAL A 235 3.17 5.70 10.40
C VAL A 235 3.43 7.14 10.84
N GLN A 236 2.98 8.13 10.08
CA GLN A 236 3.07 9.54 10.46
C GLN A 236 2.36 9.81 11.78
N GLN A 237 1.18 9.26 11.98
CA GLN A 237 0.42 9.47 13.22
C GLN A 237 1.09 8.79 14.42
N ILE A 238 1.65 7.60 14.24
CA ILE A 238 2.43 6.93 15.28
C ILE A 238 3.65 7.76 15.66
N ILE A 239 4.39 8.29 14.70
CA ILE A 239 5.56 9.15 14.92
C ILE A 239 5.16 10.43 15.67
N ASN A 240 4.03 11.04 15.30
CA ASN A 240 3.52 12.24 15.97
C ASN A 240 3.22 11.97 17.44
N SER A 241 2.53 10.87 17.75
CA SER A 241 2.25 10.46 19.14
C SER A 241 3.55 10.13 19.89
N ALA A 242 4.48 9.41 19.27
CA ALA A 242 5.77 9.11 19.86
C ALA A 242 6.53 10.39 20.24
N TYR A 243 6.60 11.35 19.34
CA TYR A 243 7.23 12.64 19.59
C TYR A 243 6.56 13.40 20.75
N LYS A 244 5.23 13.45 20.74
CA LYS A 244 4.43 14.10 21.79
C LYS A 244 4.71 13.54 23.18
N TYR A 245 4.89 12.22 23.29
CA TYR A 245 5.16 11.52 24.55
C TYR A 245 6.66 11.28 24.82
N GLY A 246 7.54 11.92 24.06
CA GLY A 246 8.98 11.87 24.27
C GLY A 246 9.61 10.49 24.05
N ARG A 247 9.03 9.68 23.16
CA ARG A 247 9.53 8.36 22.82
C ARG A 247 10.39 8.37 21.57
N LYS A 248 11.32 7.43 21.50
CA LYS A 248 12.10 7.12 20.28
C LYS A 248 11.40 6.06 19.46
N VAL A 249 11.52 6.15 18.14
CA VAL A 249 10.90 5.24 17.20
C VAL A 249 11.96 4.41 16.47
N VAL A 250 11.76 3.11 16.43
CA VAL A 250 12.51 2.16 15.60
C VAL A 250 11.56 1.57 14.58
N VAL A 251 11.98 1.48 13.34
CA VAL A 251 11.23 0.85 12.24
C VAL A 251 11.84 -0.49 11.91
N GLU A 252 11.04 -1.55 11.92
CA GLU A 252 11.47 -2.92 11.64
C GLU A 252 10.67 -3.58 10.53
N GLY A 253 11.36 -4.34 9.70
CA GLY A 253 10.87 -4.98 8.49
C GLY A 253 11.40 -4.28 7.24
N ARG A 254 11.94 -5.08 6.32
CA ARG A 254 12.60 -4.55 5.10
C ARG A 254 11.69 -3.64 4.28
N SER A 255 10.46 -4.07 4.04
CA SER A 255 9.48 -3.27 3.27
C SER A 255 9.13 -1.97 3.99
N MET A 256 8.95 -2.01 5.32
CA MET A 256 8.65 -0.83 6.13
C MET A 256 9.80 0.19 6.05
N VAL A 257 11.03 -0.26 6.25
CA VAL A 257 12.22 0.61 6.16
C VAL A 257 12.33 1.26 4.79
N ASN A 258 12.16 0.50 3.71
CA ASN A 258 12.27 1.01 2.35
C ASN A 258 11.18 2.05 2.03
N ILE A 259 9.93 1.78 2.39
CA ILE A 259 8.82 2.69 2.12
C ILE A 259 8.96 3.97 2.94
N ILE A 260 9.30 3.87 4.21
CA ILE A 260 9.48 5.02 5.11
C ILE A 260 10.63 5.91 4.63
N SER A 261 11.76 5.31 4.24
CA SER A 261 12.89 6.06 3.67
C SER A 261 12.48 6.82 2.42
N THR A 262 11.84 6.15 1.47
CA THR A 262 11.37 6.77 0.23
C THR A 262 10.35 7.88 0.49
N ALA A 263 9.38 7.64 1.36
CA ALA A 263 8.36 8.64 1.70
C ALA A 263 8.97 9.87 2.38
N SER A 264 9.96 9.67 3.27
CA SER A 264 10.69 10.78 3.91
C SER A 264 11.48 11.59 2.90
N GLU A 265 12.24 10.94 2.02
CA GLU A 265 13.06 11.61 0.98
C GLU A 265 12.20 12.43 0.02
N LEU A 266 11.00 11.94 -0.30
CA LEU A 266 10.09 12.60 -1.24
C LEU A 266 9.17 13.63 -0.58
N GLY A 267 9.22 13.78 0.75
CA GLY A 267 8.45 14.78 1.49
C GLY A 267 7.03 14.36 1.89
N TYR A 268 6.72 13.06 1.88
CA TYR A 268 5.43 12.51 2.31
C TYR A 268 5.38 12.11 3.78
N LEU A 269 6.51 12.12 4.45
CA LEU A 269 6.63 11.81 5.87
C LEU A 269 7.50 12.88 6.53
N ASN A 270 7.01 13.45 7.62
CA ASN A 270 7.75 14.40 8.45
C ASN A 270 8.18 13.70 9.74
N VAL A 271 9.48 13.50 9.89
CA VAL A 271 10.08 12.92 11.09
C VAL A 271 10.76 14.02 11.88
N PRO A 272 10.27 14.35 13.10
CA PRO A 272 10.95 15.30 13.96
C PRO A 272 12.37 14.84 14.29
N ASP A 273 13.29 15.81 14.44
CA ASP A 273 14.68 15.52 14.77
C ASP A 273 14.82 14.65 16.04
N ASN A 274 15.77 13.73 16.01
CA ASN A 274 16.07 12.81 17.11
C ASN A 274 14.90 11.90 17.55
N THR A 275 13.90 11.70 16.72
CA THR A 275 12.77 10.81 17.02
C THR A 275 13.01 9.40 16.46
N LEU A 276 13.41 9.29 15.20
CA LEU A 276 13.73 8.02 14.56
C LEU A 276 15.18 7.64 14.86
N ILE A 277 15.38 6.43 15.38
CA ILE A 277 16.70 5.89 15.70
C ILE A 277 16.92 4.53 15.03
N GLU A 278 18.18 4.16 14.88
CA GLU A 278 18.56 2.83 14.43
C GLU A 278 18.29 1.79 15.53
N ILE A 279 17.94 0.56 15.10
CA ILE A 279 17.62 -0.53 16.03
C ILE A 279 18.75 -0.82 17.04
N ASP A 280 20.00 -0.67 16.64
CA ASP A 280 21.15 -0.90 17.51
C ASP A 280 21.28 0.13 18.63
N GLN A 281 20.64 1.29 18.48
CA GLN A 281 20.57 2.34 19.50
C GLN A 281 19.46 2.12 20.54
N MET A 282 18.54 1.18 20.28
CA MET A 282 17.41 0.89 21.16
C MET A 282 17.85 0.52 22.57
N LYS A 283 18.98 -0.16 22.71
CA LYS A 283 19.60 -0.54 24.00
C LYS A 283 19.97 0.65 24.90
N ASN A 284 20.09 1.84 24.32
CA ASN A 284 20.46 3.06 25.05
C ASN A 284 19.24 3.75 25.71
N TYR A 285 18.04 3.23 25.51
CA TYR A 285 16.80 3.80 26.00
C TYR A 285 16.02 2.78 26.82
N PRO A 286 15.34 3.22 27.91
CA PRO A 286 14.49 2.32 28.66
C PRO A 286 13.24 1.93 27.83
N PRO A 287 12.62 0.77 28.13
CA PRO A 287 11.48 0.27 27.36
C PRO A 287 10.33 1.27 27.20
N GLU A 288 10.00 2.01 28.25
CA GLU A 288 8.94 3.02 28.25
C GLU A 288 9.21 4.23 27.35
N LYS A 289 10.42 4.37 26.85
CA LYS A 289 10.80 5.41 25.89
C LYS A 289 10.87 4.91 24.45
N MET A 290 10.49 3.64 24.22
CA MET A 290 10.60 3.01 22.91
C MET A 290 9.25 2.74 22.27
N VAL A 291 9.20 2.98 20.96
CA VAL A 291 8.12 2.54 20.07
C VAL A 291 8.76 1.81 18.89
N LEU A 292 8.34 0.60 18.62
CA LEU A 292 8.71 -0.14 17.42
C LEU A 292 7.52 -0.12 16.46
N ILE A 293 7.76 0.30 15.21
CA ILE A 293 6.81 0.18 14.11
C ILE A 293 7.27 -1.00 13.24
N THR A 294 6.44 -1.98 13.05
CA THR A 294 6.84 -3.25 12.44
C THR A 294 5.84 -3.76 11.41
N THR A 295 6.34 -4.58 10.50
CA THR A 295 5.53 -5.41 9.61
C THR A 295 5.03 -6.65 10.34
N GLY A 296 4.03 -7.33 9.75
CA GLY A 296 3.51 -8.59 10.28
C GLY A 296 2.11 -8.51 10.87
N SER A 297 1.38 -7.42 10.60
CA SER A 297 -0.02 -7.26 11.04
C SER A 297 -0.98 -8.28 10.45
N GLN A 298 -0.57 -9.01 9.41
CA GLN A 298 -1.34 -10.07 8.75
C GLN A 298 -0.88 -11.49 9.14
N GLY A 299 0.06 -11.60 10.07
CA GLY A 299 0.58 -12.88 10.54
C GLY A 299 1.51 -13.59 9.56
N GLU A 300 2.07 -12.85 8.59
CA GLU A 300 3.01 -13.38 7.60
C GLU A 300 4.26 -13.95 8.31
N SER A 301 4.59 -15.20 8.01
CA SER A 301 5.61 -15.97 8.75
C SER A 301 7.01 -15.33 8.71
N MET A 302 7.35 -14.65 7.61
CA MET A 302 8.64 -14.00 7.44
C MET A 302 8.68 -12.54 7.89
N ALA A 303 7.54 -11.97 8.27
CA ALA A 303 7.46 -10.59 8.73
C ALA A 303 8.14 -10.40 10.09
N ALA A 304 8.53 -9.17 10.38
CA ALA A 304 9.30 -8.87 11.60
C ALA A 304 8.58 -9.27 12.88
N LEU A 305 7.28 -8.95 13.02
CA LEU A 305 6.52 -9.30 14.22
C LEU A 305 6.39 -10.82 14.41
N SER A 306 6.14 -11.58 13.35
CA SER A 306 6.07 -13.05 13.42
C SER A 306 7.39 -13.67 13.87
N ARG A 307 8.51 -13.12 13.41
CA ARG A 307 9.84 -13.55 13.86
C ARG A 307 10.11 -13.17 15.31
N MET A 308 9.62 -12.03 15.78
CA MET A 308 9.67 -11.64 17.20
C MET A 308 8.83 -12.60 18.06
N ALA A 309 7.62 -12.92 17.62
CA ALA A 309 6.73 -13.86 18.31
C ALA A 309 7.31 -15.27 18.43
N ALA A 310 8.05 -15.71 17.40
CA ALA A 310 8.70 -17.02 17.35
C ALA A 310 10.11 -17.05 17.98
N ASP A 311 10.58 -15.97 18.58
CA ASP A 311 11.95 -15.81 19.14
C ASP A 311 13.10 -16.01 18.14
N VAL A 312 12.84 -15.79 16.85
CA VAL A 312 13.86 -15.89 15.80
C VAL A 312 14.29 -14.54 15.23
N HIS A 313 13.76 -13.43 15.76
CA HIS A 313 14.21 -12.10 15.41
C HIS A 313 15.57 -11.81 16.06
N ARG A 314 16.55 -11.38 15.24
CA ARG A 314 17.95 -11.27 15.68
C ARG A 314 18.21 -10.16 16.70
N LYS A 315 17.38 -9.10 16.70
CA LYS A 315 17.64 -7.87 17.45
C LYS A 315 16.55 -7.49 18.45
N VAL A 316 15.36 -8.06 18.34
CA VAL A 316 14.22 -7.77 19.20
C VAL A 316 13.70 -9.04 19.84
N THR A 317 13.64 -9.02 21.17
CA THR A 317 13.00 -10.07 21.99
C THR A 317 11.78 -9.47 22.64
N ILE A 318 10.63 -10.16 22.54
CA ILE A 318 9.41 -9.78 23.22
C ILE A 318 9.59 -9.97 24.71
N GLN A 319 9.27 -8.94 25.49
CA GLN A 319 9.36 -8.95 26.95
C GLN A 319 7.98 -9.09 27.57
N PRO A 320 7.87 -9.71 28.76
CA PRO A 320 6.69 -9.55 29.58
C PRO A 320 6.41 -8.06 29.79
N ASN A 321 5.15 -7.65 29.75
CA ASN A 321 4.70 -6.26 29.82
C ASN A 321 4.93 -5.40 28.55
N ASP A 322 5.44 -5.94 27.46
CA ASP A 322 5.35 -5.24 26.18
C ASP A 322 3.86 -5.06 25.80
N THR A 323 3.52 -3.91 25.25
CA THR A 323 2.20 -3.66 24.69
C THR A 323 2.29 -3.71 23.16
N ILE A 324 1.57 -4.65 22.57
CA ILE A 324 1.61 -4.91 21.11
C ILE A 324 0.27 -4.55 20.51
N ILE A 325 0.29 -3.70 19.49
CA ILE A 325 -0.90 -3.14 18.86
C ILE A 325 -0.94 -3.60 17.40
N PHE A 326 -2.01 -4.30 17.02
CA PHE A 326 -2.32 -4.59 15.63
C PHE A 326 -3.17 -3.47 15.05
N SER A 327 -2.54 -2.59 14.30
CA SER A 327 -3.17 -1.42 13.69
C SER A 327 -3.60 -1.69 12.24
N SER A 328 -4.25 -2.83 12.03
CA SER A 328 -4.93 -3.20 10.79
C SER A 328 -5.88 -4.37 11.04
N ASN A 329 -6.95 -4.43 10.27
CA ASN A 329 -7.82 -5.61 10.29
C ASN A 329 -7.18 -6.76 9.50
N PRO A 330 -7.42 -8.03 9.89
CA PRO A 330 -7.02 -9.15 9.06
C PRO A 330 -7.71 -9.08 7.69
N ILE A 331 -6.93 -9.28 6.64
CA ILE A 331 -7.46 -9.53 5.30
C ILE A 331 -8.15 -10.90 5.33
N PRO A 332 -9.32 -11.06 4.67
CA PRO A 332 -9.99 -12.35 4.61
C PRO A 332 -9.05 -13.47 4.18
N GLY A 333 -8.97 -14.52 5.00
CA GLY A 333 -8.04 -15.64 4.84
C GLY A 333 -6.81 -15.61 5.76
N ASN A 334 -6.47 -14.46 6.33
CA ASN A 334 -5.31 -14.31 7.23
C ASN A 334 -5.66 -14.49 8.72
N GLU A 335 -6.91 -14.71 9.06
CA GLU A 335 -7.39 -14.74 10.46
C GLU A 335 -6.64 -15.78 11.31
N LYS A 336 -6.38 -16.97 10.75
CA LYS A 336 -5.64 -18.03 11.44
C LYS A 336 -4.19 -17.64 11.71
N SER A 337 -3.53 -17.06 10.74
CA SER A 337 -2.14 -16.61 10.85
C SER A 337 -1.99 -15.50 11.88
N VAL A 338 -2.90 -14.52 11.87
CA VAL A 338 -2.95 -13.43 12.85
C VAL A 338 -3.22 -13.98 14.25
N SER A 339 -4.21 -14.86 14.41
CA SER A 339 -4.53 -15.49 15.72
C SER A 339 -3.36 -16.28 16.29
N ARG A 340 -2.61 -16.99 15.46
CA ARG A 340 -1.39 -17.69 15.88
C ARG A 340 -0.37 -16.73 16.48
N VAL A 341 -0.07 -15.64 15.78
CA VAL A 341 0.91 -14.64 16.25
C VAL A 341 0.45 -13.99 17.56
N ILE A 342 -0.84 -13.65 17.68
CA ILE A 342 -1.42 -13.09 18.92
C ILE A 342 -1.22 -14.08 20.09
N ASN A 343 -1.51 -15.35 19.88
CA ASN A 343 -1.35 -16.37 20.92
C ASN A 343 0.10 -16.53 21.35
N GLU A 344 1.05 -16.55 20.40
CA GLU A 344 2.48 -16.61 20.69
C GLU A 344 2.95 -15.39 21.51
N LEU A 345 2.51 -14.19 21.15
CA LEU A 345 2.83 -12.96 21.88
C LEU A 345 2.23 -12.94 23.29
N SER A 346 0.96 -13.32 23.42
CA SER A 346 0.27 -13.38 24.71
C SER A 346 0.90 -14.42 25.64
N ALA A 347 1.36 -15.56 25.12
CA ALA A 347 2.06 -16.58 25.88
C ALA A 347 3.38 -16.08 26.48
N LYS A 348 3.99 -15.03 25.92
CA LYS A 348 5.20 -14.37 26.41
C LYS A 348 4.92 -13.31 27.49
N GLY A 349 3.67 -13.12 27.86
CA GLY A 349 3.24 -12.12 28.85
C GLY A 349 3.06 -10.71 28.29
N ALA A 350 3.03 -10.55 26.97
CA ALA A 350 2.71 -9.28 26.34
C ALA A 350 1.20 -8.99 26.38
N GLU A 351 0.84 -7.73 26.53
CA GLU A 351 -0.52 -7.26 26.30
C GLU A 351 -0.73 -7.04 24.81
N VAL A 352 -1.79 -7.63 24.24
CA VAL A 352 -2.09 -7.49 22.81
C VAL A 352 -3.42 -6.76 22.61
N ILE A 353 -3.36 -5.62 21.92
CA ILE A 353 -4.53 -4.84 21.50
C ILE A 353 -4.83 -5.20 20.04
N PHE A 354 -5.99 -5.84 19.84
CA PHE A 354 -6.38 -6.41 18.56
C PHE A 354 -7.88 -6.20 18.31
N GLN A 355 -8.23 -5.98 17.05
CA GLN A 355 -9.62 -5.74 16.61
C GLN A 355 -10.32 -4.56 17.32
N ASP A 356 -9.57 -3.60 17.80
CA ASP A 356 -10.13 -2.33 18.16
C ASP A 356 -10.42 -1.53 16.88
N ALA A 357 -11.70 -1.31 16.58
CA ALA A 357 -12.14 -0.59 15.39
C ALA A 357 -11.54 0.83 15.30
N HIS A 358 -11.15 1.41 16.44
CA HIS A 358 -10.54 2.73 16.51
C HIS A 358 -9.04 2.73 16.20
N VAL A 359 -8.38 1.58 16.21
CA VAL A 359 -6.95 1.40 15.94
C VAL A 359 -6.71 0.80 14.56
N SER A 360 -7.62 -0.02 14.10
CA SER A 360 -7.48 -0.77 12.84
C SER A 360 -7.92 0.03 11.60
N GLY A 361 -8.79 1.00 11.79
CA GLY A 361 -9.30 1.87 10.71
C GLY A 361 -10.38 1.25 9.85
#